data_75a1e9819c366b97a4d08cf76689b908
#
_entry.id   75a1e9819c366b97a4d08cf76689b908
#
_cell.length_a   1.000
_cell.length_b   1.000
_cell.length_c   1.000
_cell.angle_alpha   90.00
_cell.angle_beta   90.00
_cell.angle_gamma   90.00
#
_symmetry.space_group_name_H-M   'P 1'
#
loop_
_entity.id
_entity.type
_entity.pdbx_description
1 polymer ?
#
loop_
_entity_poly.entity_id
_entity_poly.type
_entity_poly.pdbx_seq_one_letter_code
_entity_poly.pdbx_strand_id
1 'polypeptide(L)'
;MAEMHDQGTIKAVCVSPSKGTEKTNIHRALLKENWGIEGDAHAGTWHRQVSLLSWQKVQEFNLLGACVCDGAFGENLLVDGIDCARLPIGTKLRCGDVLLEVTQIGKECHHGCAIQQRVGTCIMPHEGIFARVLHGGTVQEGDEIRIVRQE
;
A
#
# COMPACT_ATOMS: atom_id res chain seq x y z
N MET A 1 23.17 -4.88 -12.56
CA MET A 1 22.86 -5.14 -11.15
C MET A 1 21.59 -4.40 -10.80
N ALA A 2 20.59 -5.13 -10.34
CA ALA A 2 19.34 -4.49 -9.99
C ALA A 2 19.53 -3.75 -8.65
N GLU A 3 19.65 -2.46 -8.72
CA GLU A 3 19.72 -1.66 -7.52
C GLU A 3 18.32 -1.44 -6.98
N MET A 4 18.14 -1.66 -5.68
CA MET A 4 16.92 -1.31 -5.03
C MET A 4 16.91 0.20 -4.87
N HIS A 5 15.93 0.84 -5.48
CA HIS A 5 15.79 2.28 -5.34
C HIS A 5 15.32 2.60 -3.93
N ASP A 6 15.93 3.62 -3.32
CA ASP A 6 15.57 4.06 -1.98
C ASP A 6 14.38 5.02 -1.98
N GLN A 7 13.94 5.41 -3.15
CA GLN A 7 12.83 6.34 -3.30
C GLN A 7 11.93 5.94 -4.46
N GLY A 8 10.69 6.34 -4.33
CA GLY A 8 9.68 6.11 -5.35
C GLY A 8 8.66 7.22 -5.37
N THR A 9 7.60 6.99 -6.12
CA THR A 9 6.52 7.96 -6.31
C THR A 9 5.19 7.31 -5.95
N ILE A 10 4.34 8.05 -5.24
CA ILE A 10 2.97 7.63 -4.96
C ILE A 10 2.18 7.72 -6.26
N LYS A 11 1.65 6.59 -6.72
CA LYS A 11 0.86 6.52 -7.97
C LYS A 11 -0.63 6.55 -7.72
N ALA A 12 -1.07 6.12 -6.55
CA ALA A 12 -2.50 6.12 -6.20
C ALA A 12 -2.66 6.12 -4.69
N VAL A 13 -3.75 6.71 -4.22
CA VAL A 13 -4.14 6.77 -2.80
C VAL A 13 -5.57 6.27 -2.72
N CYS A 14 -5.77 5.08 -2.18
CA CYS A 14 -7.04 4.38 -2.27
C CYS A 14 -7.64 4.08 -0.89
N VAL A 15 -8.96 4.21 -0.80
CA VAL A 15 -9.70 3.93 0.44
C VAL A 15 -11.00 3.19 0.12
N SER A 16 -11.54 2.53 1.14
CA SER A 16 -12.87 1.91 1.05
C SER A 16 -13.55 1.96 2.41
N PRO A 17 -14.89 1.97 2.44
CA PRO A 17 -15.62 1.95 3.71
C PRO A 17 -15.66 0.57 4.37
N SER A 18 -15.34 -0.50 3.63
CA SER A 18 -15.41 -1.88 4.11
C SER A 18 -14.15 -2.66 3.85
N LYS A 19 -13.78 -3.55 4.76
CA LYS A 19 -12.64 -4.45 4.58
C LYS A 19 -12.97 -5.53 3.56
N GLY A 20 -11.92 -6.03 2.87
CA GLY A 20 -12.07 -7.14 1.92
C GLY A 20 -12.74 -6.75 0.61
N THR A 21 -12.88 -5.47 0.35
CA THR A 21 -13.45 -4.96 -0.89
C THR A 21 -12.42 -4.14 -1.66
N GLU A 22 -12.72 -3.89 -2.94
CA GLU A 22 -11.91 -2.96 -3.72
C GLU A 22 -11.91 -1.59 -3.08
N LYS A 23 -10.79 -0.90 -3.24
CA LYS A 23 -10.67 0.49 -2.80
C LYS A 23 -10.75 1.42 -4.01
N THR A 24 -11.15 2.65 -3.75
CA THR A 24 -11.27 3.69 -4.77
C THR A 24 -10.12 4.68 -4.61
N ASN A 25 -9.49 5.05 -5.73
CA ASN A 25 -8.44 6.06 -5.72
C ASN A 25 -9.07 7.43 -5.50
N ILE A 26 -8.73 8.05 -4.38
CA ILE A 26 -9.20 9.40 -4.04
C ILE A 26 -8.12 10.46 -4.26
N HIS A 27 -6.95 10.04 -4.78
CA HIS A 27 -5.82 10.88 -5.19
C HIS A 27 -5.06 11.54 -4.06
N ARG A 28 -5.70 11.82 -2.94
CA ARG A 28 -5.12 12.52 -1.80
C ARG A 28 -5.85 12.11 -0.53
N ALA A 29 -5.10 11.95 0.57
CA ALA A 29 -5.69 11.57 1.85
C ALA A 29 -4.89 12.11 3.02
N LEU A 30 -5.55 12.22 4.17
CA LEU A 30 -4.91 12.55 5.43
C LEU A 30 -4.60 11.25 6.17
N LEU A 31 -3.33 11.07 6.54
CA LEU A 31 -2.89 9.96 7.37
C LEU A 31 -2.75 10.47 8.80
N LYS A 32 -3.33 9.72 9.74
CA LYS A 32 -3.31 10.08 11.16
C LYS A 32 -2.38 9.16 11.93
N GLU A 33 -1.61 9.76 12.84
CA GLU A 33 -0.68 9.02 13.70
C GLU A 33 -1.39 7.91 14.46
N ASN A 34 -0.78 6.73 14.44
CA ASN A 34 -1.31 5.52 15.09
C ASN A 34 -2.76 5.23 14.73
N TRP A 35 -3.15 5.52 13.50
CA TRP A 35 -4.52 5.27 13.03
C TRP A 35 -4.54 4.74 11.61
N GLY A 36 -4.03 5.50 10.65
CA GLY A 36 -4.04 5.15 9.24
C GLY A 36 -4.65 6.27 8.40
N ILE A 37 -5.28 5.89 7.30
CA ILE A 37 -5.90 6.86 6.39
C ILE A 37 -7.30 7.19 6.89
N GLU A 38 -7.58 8.47 7.04
CA GLU A 38 -8.91 8.94 7.43
C GLU A 38 -9.95 8.46 6.41
N GLY A 39 -10.99 7.82 6.90
CA GLY A 39 -12.08 7.29 6.06
C GLY A 39 -11.86 5.90 5.49
N ASP A 40 -10.72 5.28 5.78
CA ASP A 40 -10.43 3.94 5.28
C ASP A 40 -10.82 2.87 6.31
N ALA A 41 -11.32 1.72 5.80
CA ALA A 41 -11.78 0.62 6.64
C ALA A 41 -10.65 -0.03 7.45
N HIS A 42 -9.40 0.04 6.99
CA HIS A 42 -8.26 -0.53 7.70
C HIS A 42 -7.70 0.38 8.78
N ALA A 43 -8.15 1.63 8.85
CA ALA A 43 -7.71 2.54 9.91
C ALA A 43 -8.09 1.97 11.29
N GLY A 44 -7.19 2.11 12.26
CA GLY A 44 -7.40 1.61 13.60
C GLY A 44 -6.10 1.49 14.36
N THR A 45 -6.20 1.16 15.65
CA THR A 45 -5.03 1.05 16.53
C THR A 45 -4.44 -0.37 16.48
N TRP A 46 -4.03 -0.79 15.29
CA TRP A 46 -3.43 -2.10 15.06
C TRP A 46 -2.26 -1.97 14.08
N HIS A 47 -1.67 -3.08 13.67
CA HIS A 47 -0.47 -3.04 12.83
C HIS A 47 -0.72 -2.94 11.32
N ARG A 48 -1.97 -3.12 10.89
CA ARG A 48 -2.34 -3.05 9.46
C ARG A 48 -3.08 -1.76 9.13
N GLN A 49 -2.51 -0.64 9.57
CA GLN A 49 -3.17 0.67 9.41
C GLN A 49 -3.20 1.15 7.95
N VAL A 50 -2.15 0.88 7.20
CA VAL A 50 -2.02 1.29 5.81
C VAL A 50 -1.40 0.12 5.04
N SER A 51 -1.95 -0.18 3.88
CA SER A 51 -1.37 -1.19 2.99
C SER A 51 -0.68 -0.53 1.81
N LEU A 52 0.44 -1.09 1.37
CA LEU A 52 1.22 -0.61 0.24
C LEU A 52 1.46 -1.75 -0.73
N LEU A 53 1.48 -1.41 -2.02
CA LEU A 53 1.69 -2.39 -3.09
C LEU A 53 2.52 -1.71 -4.17
N SER A 54 3.49 -2.43 -4.73
CA SER A 54 4.31 -1.91 -5.82
C SER A 54 3.49 -1.76 -7.08
N TRP A 55 3.48 -0.56 -7.64
CA TRP A 55 2.75 -0.25 -8.86
C TRP A 55 3.21 -1.13 -10.02
N GLN A 56 4.52 -1.43 -10.12
CA GLN A 56 5.06 -2.31 -11.14
C GLN A 56 4.43 -3.71 -11.08
N LYS A 57 4.16 -4.23 -9.89
CA LYS A 57 3.55 -5.55 -9.74
C LYS A 57 2.13 -5.58 -10.28
N VAL A 58 1.39 -4.51 -10.08
CA VAL A 58 0.04 -4.37 -10.64
C VAL A 58 0.11 -4.30 -12.17
N GLN A 59 1.08 -3.54 -12.71
CA GLN A 59 1.25 -3.43 -14.16
C GLN A 59 1.64 -4.77 -14.78
N GLU A 60 2.54 -5.52 -14.15
CA GLU A 60 2.89 -6.86 -14.62
C GLU A 60 1.66 -7.78 -14.64
N PHE A 61 0.82 -7.69 -13.62
CA PHE A 61 -0.41 -8.47 -13.54
C PHE A 61 -1.36 -8.09 -14.68
N ASN A 62 -1.48 -6.79 -14.98
CA ASN A 62 -2.31 -6.30 -16.07
C ASN A 62 -1.79 -6.77 -17.44
N LEU A 63 -0.48 -6.89 -17.62
CA LEU A 63 0.11 -7.43 -18.84
C LEU A 63 -0.27 -8.88 -19.06
N LEU A 64 -0.64 -9.61 -18.02
CA LEU A 64 -1.12 -10.98 -18.13
C LEU A 64 -2.63 -11.05 -18.41
N GLY A 65 -3.27 -9.91 -18.64
CA GLY A 65 -4.68 -9.83 -19.02
C GLY A 65 -5.65 -9.52 -17.90
N ALA A 66 -5.17 -9.17 -16.71
CA ALA A 66 -6.04 -8.96 -15.56
C ALA A 66 -6.91 -7.70 -15.66
N CYS A 67 -6.37 -6.62 -16.23
CA CYS A 67 -7.08 -5.35 -16.42
C CYS A 67 -7.71 -4.81 -15.12
N VAL A 68 -6.92 -4.79 -14.05
CA VAL A 68 -7.39 -4.27 -12.75
C VAL A 68 -7.11 -2.78 -12.62
N CYS A 69 -8.00 -2.09 -11.91
CA CYS A 69 -7.84 -0.66 -11.60
C CYS A 69 -7.08 -0.47 -10.29
N ASP A 70 -6.66 0.76 -10.02
CA ASP A 70 -6.06 1.12 -8.74
C ASP A 70 -7.02 0.77 -7.61
N GLY A 71 -6.49 0.17 -6.55
CA GLY A 71 -7.32 -0.24 -5.41
C GLY A 71 -7.98 -1.60 -5.54
N ALA A 72 -7.84 -2.27 -6.69
CA ALA A 72 -8.54 -3.53 -6.97
C ALA A 72 -8.18 -4.65 -5.99
N PHE A 73 -6.99 -4.63 -5.42
CA PHE A 73 -6.54 -5.64 -4.46
C PHE A 73 -6.75 -5.19 -3.01
N GLY A 74 -7.41 -4.07 -2.80
CA GLY A 74 -7.62 -3.52 -1.47
C GLY A 74 -6.43 -2.76 -0.92
N GLU A 75 -5.47 -2.41 -1.76
CA GLU A 75 -4.31 -1.63 -1.35
C GLU A 75 -4.67 -0.16 -1.15
N ASN A 76 -3.96 0.49 -0.22
CA ASN A 76 -4.11 1.92 0.02
C ASN A 76 -3.17 2.75 -0.87
N LEU A 77 -1.88 2.46 -0.82
CA LEU A 77 -0.87 3.22 -1.55
C LEU A 77 -0.23 2.36 -2.63
N LEU A 78 -0.32 2.80 -3.87
CA LEU A 78 0.45 2.22 -4.97
C LEU A 78 1.72 3.03 -5.13
N VAL A 79 2.86 2.35 -5.09
CA VAL A 79 4.18 2.98 -5.08
C VAL A 79 4.97 2.50 -6.28
N ASP A 80 5.45 3.44 -7.09
CA ASP A 80 6.36 3.17 -8.20
C ASP A 80 7.79 3.40 -7.74
N GLY A 81 8.69 2.50 -8.09
CA GLY A 81 10.13 2.66 -7.83
C GLY A 81 10.65 1.92 -6.61
N ILE A 82 9.76 1.40 -5.76
CA ILE A 82 10.15 0.60 -4.58
C ILE A 82 9.47 -0.76 -4.68
N ASP A 83 10.25 -1.82 -4.51
CA ASP A 83 9.69 -3.17 -4.39
C ASP A 83 9.24 -3.38 -2.95
N CYS A 84 7.96 -3.12 -2.70
CA CYS A 84 7.41 -3.12 -1.34
C CYS A 84 7.62 -4.45 -0.62
N ALA A 85 7.45 -5.57 -1.32
CA ALA A 85 7.55 -6.90 -0.71
C ALA A 85 8.96 -7.23 -0.22
N ARG A 86 9.97 -6.49 -0.64
CA ARG A 86 11.36 -6.69 -0.22
C ARG A 86 11.76 -5.85 0.99
N LEU A 87 10.88 -4.98 1.47
CA LEU A 87 11.19 -4.14 2.62
C LEU A 87 11.06 -4.94 3.91
N PRO A 88 12.13 -5.05 4.71
CA PRO A 88 12.03 -5.75 5.99
C PRO A 88 11.03 -5.09 6.94
N ILE A 89 10.45 -5.89 7.83
CA ILE A 89 9.65 -5.36 8.92
C ILE A 89 10.52 -4.41 9.76
N GLY A 90 9.96 -3.25 10.12
CA GLY A 90 10.70 -2.21 10.83
C GLY A 90 11.27 -1.13 9.91
N THR A 91 11.24 -1.35 8.60
CA THR A 91 11.65 -0.33 7.63
C THR A 91 10.77 0.90 7.77
N LYS A 92 11.37 2.07 7.79
CA LYS A 92 10.65 3.33 7.84
C LYS A 92 10.62 3.99 6.47
N LEU A 93 9.46 4.52 6.12
CA LEU A 93 9.23 5.20 4.86
C LEU A 93 8.76 6.62 5.17
N ARG A 94 9.36 7.59 4.51
CA ARG A 94 8.96 9.00 4.67
C ARG A 94 8.35 9.51 3.38
N CYS A 95 7.21 10.18 3.53
CA CYS A 95 6.50 10.83 2.43
C CYS A 95 6.07 12.20 2.94
N GLY A 96 6.85 13.25 2.62
CA GLY A 96 6.64 14.57 3.20
C GLY A 96 6.75 14.53 4.73
N ASP A 97 5.69 14.93 5.41
CA ASP A 97 5.63 14.87 6.88
C ASP A 97 5.23 13.50 7.42
N VAL A 98 4.76 12.62 6.55
CA VAL A 98 4.30 11.29 6.95
C VAL A 98 5.47 10.35 7.14
N LEU A 99 5.48 9.63 8.26
CA LEU A 99 6.44 8.58 8.52
C LEU A 99 5.69 7.28 8.78
N LEU A 100 6.01 6.25 8.00
CA LEU A 100 5.42 4.92 8.10
C LEU A 100 6.45 3.92 8.56
N GLU A 101 6.01 2.87 9.27
CA GLU A 101 6.87 1.76 9.65
C GLU A 101 6.24 0.46 9.17
N VAL A 102 6.99 -0.33 8.40
CA VAL A 102 6.51 -1.62 7.90
C VAL A 102 6.31 -2.58 9.06
N THR A 103 5.11 -3.14 9.17
CA THR A 103 4.72 -4.01 10.28
C THR A 103 4.43 -5.44 9.85
N GLN A 104 4.13 -5.66 8.56
CA GLN A 104 3.79 -6.98 8.06
C GLN A 104 4.08 -7.06 6.56
N ILE A 105 4.57 -8.21 6.12
CA ILE A 105 4.79 -8.50 4.70
C ILE A 105 3.80 -9.60 4.31
N GLY A 106 2.99 -9.32 3.28
CA GLY A 106 1.97 -10.25 2.84
C GLY A 106 0.84 -10.42 3.85
N LYS A 107 -0.11 -11.26 3.53
CA LYS A 107 -1.20 -11.61 4.43
C LYS A 107 -1.83 -12.93 4.03
N GLU A 108 -2.52 -13.57 4.97
CA GLU A 108 -3.39 -14.69 4.64
C GLU A 108 -4.69 -14.14 4.07
N CYS A 109 -5.15 -14.74 2.98
CA CYS A 109 -6.43 -14.41 2.38
C CYS A 109 -7.40 -15.57 2.55
N HIS A 110 -8.63 -15.25 2.94
CA HIS A 110 -9.72 -16.21 2.92
C HIS A 110 -10.19 -16.41 1.48
N HIS A 111 -10.49 -17.66 1.12
CA HIS A 111 -11.08 -17.96 -0.17
C HIS A 111 -12.46 -17.30 -0.27
N GLY A 112 -12.75 -16.74 -1.44
CA GLY A 112 -14.07 -16.17 -1.72
C GLY A 112 -14.26 -14.74 -1.27
N CYS A 113 -13.19 -14.00 -0.93
CA CYS A 113 -13.35 -12.57 -0.67
C CYS A 113 -13.76 -11.85 -1.97
N ALA A 114 -14.36 -10.65 -1.84
CA ALA A 114 -14.88 -9.91 -2.99
C ALA A 114 -13.81 -9.66 -4.05
N ILE A 115 -12.58 -9.39 -3.63
CA ILE A 115 -11.47 -9.15 -4.55
C ILE A 115 -11.15 -10.41 -5.35
N GLN A 116 -11.04 -11.55 -4.67
CA GLN A 116 -10.74 -12.84 -5.33
C GLN A 116 -11.85 -13.24 -6.29
N GLN A 117 -13.11 -13.04 -5.91
CA GLN A 117 -14.25 -13.37 -6.76
C GLN A 117 -14.27 -12.53 -8.03
N ARG A 118 -13.90 -11.26 -7.94
CA ARG A 118 -13.92 -10.36 -9.08
C ARG A 118 -12.72 -10.56 -10.01
N VAL A 119 -11.52 -10.68 -9.45
CA VAL A 119 -10.27 -10.69 -10.20
C VAL A 119 -9.80 -12.13 -10.51
N GLY A 120 -10.26 -13.09 -9.71
CA GLY A 120 -9.85 -14.49 -9.82
C GLY A 120 -8.63 -14.83 -8.98
N THR A 121 -7.79 -13.86 -8.69
CA THR A 121 -6.62 -14.01 -7.82
C THR A 121 -6.29 -12.67 -7.17
N CYS A 122 -5.42 -12.70 -6.16
CA CYS A 122 -5.01 -11.49 -5.46
C CYS A 122 -3.52 -11.56 -5.18
N ILE A 123 -2.79 -10.49 -5.48
CA ILE A 123 -1.35 -10.42 -5.27
C ILE A 123 -0.98 -9.90 -3.88
N MET A 124 -1.93 -9.36 -3.11
CA MET A 124 -1.66 -8.83 -1.77
C MET A 124 -1.01 -9.85 -0.83
N PRO A 125 -1.39 -11.14 -0.82
CA PRO A 125 -0.76 -12.10 0.09
C PRO A 125 0.75 -12.24 -0.10
N HIS A 126 1.26 -11.99 -1.30
CA HIS A 126 2.68 -12.16 -1.63
C HIS A 126 3.40 -10.85 -1.84
N GLU A 127 2.73 -9.85 -2.41
CA GLU A 127 3.36 -8.61 -2.84
C GLU A 127 3.00 -7.41 -1.98
N GLY A 128 1.93 -7.50 -1.19
CA GLY A 128 1.49 -6.40 -0.34
C GLY A 128 2.23 -6.33 0.98
N ILE A 129 2.36 -5.13 1.52
CA ILE A 129 2.88 -4.92 2.86
C ILE A 129 1.92 -4.03 3.63
N PHE A 130 2.07 -4.05 4.95
CA PHE A 130 1.30 -3.19 5.84
C PHE A 130 2.24 -2.35 6.68
N ALA A 131 1.78 -1.17 7.04
CA ALA A 131 2.55 -0.24 7.84
C ALA A 131 1.64 0.45 8.84
N ARG A 132 2.24 0.98 9.90
CA ARG A 132 1.53 1.89 10.78
C ARG A 132 2.07 3.29 10.61
N VAL A 133 1.26 4.28 10.96
CA VAL A 133 1.61 5.68 10.83
C VAL A 133 2.30 6.12 12.11
N LEU A 134 3.59 6.45 12.01
CA LEU A 134 4.35 6.99 13.14
C LEU A 134 4.19 8.49 13.24
N HIS A 135 4.03 9.18 12.12
CA HIS A 135 3.80 10.60 12.06
C HIS A 135 2.82 10.90 10.93
N GLY A 136 1.79 11.67 11.21
CA GLY A 136 0.71 11.94 10.27
C GLY A 136 1.01 13.09 9.32
N GLY A 137 0.13 13.25 8.34
CA GLY A 137 0.20 14.30 7.33
C GLY A 137 -0.60 13.93 6.10
N THR A 138 -0.49 14.74 5.06
CA THR A 138 -1.19 14.52 3.80
C THR A 138 -0.30 13.79 2.81
N VAL A 139 -0.87 12.80 2.13
CA VAL A 139 -0.22 12.09 1.02
C VAL A 139 -1.10 12.23 -0.22
N GLN A 140 -0.47 12.48 -1.36
CA GLN A 140 -1.18 12.62 -2.63
C GLN A 140 -0.38 12.00 -3.78
N GLU A 141 -1.05 11.73 -4.89
CA GLU A 141 -0.39 11.25 -6.09
C GLU A 141 0.71 12.20 -6.51
N GLY A 142 1.84 11.63 -6.92
CA GLY A 142 3.01 12.39 -7.33
C GLY A 142 3.98 12.69 -6.21
N ASP A 143 3.61 12.46 -4.97
CA ASP A 143 4.52 12.67 -3.84
C ASP A 143 5.67 11.67 -3.88
N GLU A 144 6.85 12.12 -3.48
CA GLU A 144 7.98 11.24 -3.29
C GLU A 144 7.84 10.48 -1.98
N ILE A 145 8.10 9.18 -2.03
CA ILE A 145 8.21 8.34 -0.84
C ILE A 145 9.60 7.70 -0.84
N ARG A 146 10.26 7.68 0.31
CA ARG A 146 11.62 7.15 0.38
C ARG A 146 11.85 6.34 1.65
N ILE A 147 12.80 5.41 1.53
CA ILE A 147 13.24 4.59 2.64
C ILE A 147 14.14 5.46 3.54
N VAL A 148 13.83 5.49 4.83
CA VAL A 148 14.66 6.18 5.82
C VAL A 148 15.75 5.20 6.25
N ARG A 149 16.99 5.56 5.97
CA ARG A 149 18.12 4.73 6.39
C ARG A 149 18.51 5.10 7.81
N GLN A 150 18.78 4.07 8.60
CA GLN A 150 19.34 4.27 9.92
C GLN A 150 20.85 4.45 9.77
N GLU A 151 21.34 5.43 10.44
CA GLU A 151 22.77 5.65 10.54
C GLU A 151 23.36 4.84 11.69
#